data_ac3534a79e26824c73901a3ba45d9012
#
_entry.id   ac3534a79e26824c73901a3ba45d9012
#
_cell.length_a   1.000
_cell.length_b   1.000
_cell.length_c   1.000
_cell.angle_alpha   90.00
_cell.angle_beta   90.00
_cell.angle_gamma   90.00
#
_symmetry.space_group_name_H-M   'P 1'
#
loop_
_entity.id
_entity.type
_entity.pdbx_description
1 polymer ?
#
loop_
_entity_poly.entity_id
_entity_poly.type
_entity_poly.pdbx_seq_one_letter_code
_entity_poly.pdbx_strand_id
1 'polypeptide(L)'
;LRATFCVIIGTYKTKTQMAVQQEIKSQLAKLLATEDLVVEHRQVSTAQFDVHSRVLTLPMWEKASGIVYDMLVGHEVGHALYTPDEWDWRDRIPQQFMNVVEDVRIEKLMKRKYLGIAKTFFRGYNELHEKDFFEINDEDYNNFNLADRVNLYYKIGSFIDVSFSDAEKEIVDLIGKCETFDDALKAAEVLYQYCKKQQEQEEKISLENQPKVRMMLN
;
A
#
# COMPACT_ATOMS: atom_id res chain seq x y z
N LEU A 1 26.47 28.38 30.26
CA LEU A 1 26.18 29.22 29.09
C LEU A 1 26.57 28.55 27.73
N ARG A 2 27.65 27.73 27.70
CA ARG A 2 28.06 27.04 26.43
C ARG A 2 27.16 25.85 26.07
N ALA A 3 26.57 25.13 27.03
CA ALA A 3 25.71 23.98 26.75
C ALA A 3 24.33 24.36 26.15
N THR A 4 23.77 25.47 26.60
CA THR A 4 22.44 25.94 26.14
C THR A 4 22.49 26.44 24.70
N PHE A 5 23.61 27.05 24.27
CA PHE A 5 23.78 27.53 22.92
C PHE A 5 23.95 26.40 21.87
N CYS A 6 24.60 25.31 22.28
CA CYS A 6 24.79 24.14 21.43
C CYS A 6 23.48 23.36 21.19
N VAL A 7 22.60 23.28 22.19
CA VAL A 7 21.28 22.64 22.07
C VAL A 7 20.34 23.45 21.16
N ILE A 8 20.40 24.79 21.24
CA ILE A 8 19.58 25.66 20.39
C ILE A 8 20.04 25.56 18.94
N ILE A 9 21.33 25.54 18.65
CA ILE A 9 21.86 25.40 17.28
C ILE A 9 21.51 24.01 16.71
N GLY A 10 21.58 22.95 17.53
CA GLY A 10 21.21 21.59 17.13
C GLY A 10 19.73 21.48 16.74
N THR A 11 18.83 22.07 17.53
CA THR A 11 17.40 22.07 17.25
C THR A 11 17.03 22.93 16.04
N TYR A 12 17.68 24.05 15.81
CA TYR A 12 17.49 24.86 14.59
C TYR A 12 17.99 24.16 13.34
N LYS A 13 19.16 23.50 13.39
CA LYS A 13 19.67 22.72 12.25
C LYS A 13 18.72 21.58 11.85
N THR A 14 18.19 20.83 12.80
CA THR A 14 17.27 19.71 12.53
C THR A 14 15.94 20.20 11.96
N LYS A 15 15.35 21.26 12.48
CA LYS A 15 14.11 21.85 11.94
C LYS A 15 14.28 22.39 10.52
N THR A 16 15.37 23.11 10.25
CA THR A 16 15.67 23.62 8.91
C THR A 16 15.93 22.49 7.92
N GLN A 17 16.63 21.43 8.33
CA GLN A 17 16.89 20.26 7.49
C GLN A 17 15.62 19.48 7.16
N MET A 18 14.71 19.32 8.13
CA MET A 18 13.39 18.73 7.90
C MET A 18 12.54 19.55 6.93
N ALA A 19 12.48 20.87 7.10
CA ALA A 19 11.74 21.74 6.21
C ALA A 19 12.25 21.69 4.77
N VAL A 20 13.58 21.67 4.57
CA VAL A 20 14.20 21.52 3.25
C VAL A 20 13.86 20.15 2.64
N GLN A 21 13.89 19.07 3.42
CA GLN A 21 13.48 17.75 2.90
C GLN A 21 12.02 17.73 2.47
N GLN A 22 11.11 18.28 3.27
CA GLN A 22 9.70 18.37 2.95
C GLN A 22 9.47 19.14 1.65
N GLU A 23 10.14 20.26 1.47
CA GLU A 23 10.07 21.06 0.23
C GLU A 23 10.55 20.25 -0.98
N ILE A 24 11.67 19.55 -0.88
CA ILE A 24 12.19 18.68 -1.95
C ILE A 24 11.18 17.58 -2.33
N LYS A 25 10.51 16.95 -1.35
CA LYS A 25 9.50 15.90 -1.62
C LYS A 25 8.25 16.49 -2.27
N SER A 26 7.85 17.68 -1.86
CA SER A 26 6.74 18.42 -2.49
C SER A 26 7.05 18.75 -3.94
N GLN A 27 8.25 19.24 -4.24
CA GLN A 27 8.69 19.51 -5.61
C GLN A 27 8.77 18.23 -6.46
N LEU A 28 9.28 17.13 -5.88
CA LEU A 28 9.32 15.85 -6.56
C LEU A 28 7.92 15.37 -6.95
N ALA A 29 6.94 15.45 -6.03
CA ALA A 29 5.55 15.08 -6.29
C ALA A 29 4.96 15.86 -7.47
N LYS A 30 5.09 17.19 -7.46
CA LYS A 30 4.60 18.07 -8.53
C LYS A 30 5.25 17.78 -9.89
N LEU A 31 6.56 17.56 -9.90
CA LEU A 31 7.29 17.21 -11.13
C LEU A 31 6.85 15.87 -11.72
N LEU A 32 6.68 14.85 -10.88
CA LEU A 32 6.25 13.53 -11.33
C LEU A 32 4.79 13.52 -11.78
N ALA A 33 3.91 14.21 -11.05
CA ALA A 33 2.50 14.31 -11.37
C ALA A 33 2.23 15.14 -12.64
N THR A 34 3.18 15.96 -13.08
CA THR A 34 3.01 16.91 -14.18
C THR A 34 1.89 17.94 -13.95
N GLU A 35 1.55 18.16 -12.69
CA GLU A 35 0.54 19.12 -12.24
C GLU A 35 0.96 19.77 -10.90
N ASP A 36 0.36 20.90 -10.55
CA ASP A 36 0.62 21.61 -9.29
C ASP A 36 -0.25 21.03 -8.16
N LEU A 37 0.12 19.85 -7.67
CA LEU A 37 -0.53 19.20 -6.54
C LEU A 37 -0.42 20.02 -5.26
N VAL A 38 -1.45 20.01 -4.43
CA VAL A 38 -1.34 20.45 -3.04
C VAL A 38 -0.67 19.33 -2.24
N VAL A 39 0.51 19.61 -1.68
CA VAL A 39 1.25 18.63 -0.87
C VAL A 39 1.26 19.08 0.58
N GLU A 40 0.74 18.24 1.46
CA GLU A 40 0.67 18.47 2.89
C GLU A 40 1.50 17.45 3.66
N HIS A 41 2.14 17.89 4.74
CA HIS A 41 2.87 17.02 5.67
C HIS A 41 2.10 16.95 6.98
N ARG A 42 1.62 15.76 7.35
CA ARG A 42 0.78 15.54 8.55
C ARG A 42 1.25 14.36 9.38
N GLN A 43 0.81 14.31 10.65
CA GLN A 43 0.96 13.14 11.52
C GLN A 43 -0.07 12.09 11.12
N VAL A 44 0.25 11.28 10.13
CA VAL A 44 -0.56 10.17 9.62
C VAL A 44 0.27 8.88 9.58
N SER A 45 -0.39 7.74 9.58
CA SER A 45 0.27 6.42 9.57
C SER A 45 0.94 6.08 8.25
N THR A 46 0.41 6.60 7.13
CA THR A 46 0.95 6.37 5.78
C THR A 46 0.69 7.58 4.89
N ALA A 47 1.29 7.61 3.70
CA ALA A 47 0.93 8.56 2.65
C ALA A 47 -0.46 8.26 2.10
N GLN A 48 -1.11 9.26 1.55
CA GLN A 48 -2.40 9.11 0.87
C GLN A 48 -2.61 10.24 -0.14
N PHE A 49 -3.29 9.91 -1.24
CA PHE A 49 -3.70 10.88 -2.23
C PHE A 49 -5.24 10.93 -2.33
N ASP A 50 -5.79 12.11 -2.19
CA ASP A 50 -7.21 12.35 -2.44
C ASP A 50 -7.40 12.72 -3.90
N VAL A 51 -7.98 11.81 -4.69
CA VAL A 51 -8.19 12.00 -6.13
C VAL A 51 -9.17 13.11 -6.47
N HIS A 52 -10.13 13.38 -5.59
CA HIS A 52 -11.13 14.42 -5.80
C HIS A 52 -10.57 15.82 -5.52
N SER A 53 -9.98 16.02 -4.34
CA SER A 53 -9.40 17.31 -3.93
C SER A 53 -7.99 17.57 -4.49
N ARG A 54 -7.36 16.57 -5.07
CA ARG A 54 -5.98 16.60 -5.61
C ARG A 54 -4.93 16.95 -4.54
N VAL A 55 -5.16 16.47 -3.31
CA VAL A 55 -4.26 16.69 -2.16
C VAL A 55 -3.45 15.43 -1.87
N LEU A 56 -2.14 15.57 -1.90
CA LEU A 56 -1.19 14.56 -1.46
C LEU A 56 -0.82 14.83 0.01
N THR A 57 -1.14 13.91 0.90
CA THR A 57 -0.73 13.93 2.30
C THR A 57 0.45 12.98 2.51
N LEU A 58 1.58 13.51 2.97
CA LEU A 58 2.77 12.74 3.32
C LEU A 58 2.92 12.64 4.84
N PRO A 59 3.30 11.46 5.38
CA PRO A 59 3.50 11.28 6.81
C PRO A 59 4.74 12.03 7.29
N MET A 60 4.71 12.48 8.55
CA MET A 60 5.86 13.07 9.23
C MET A 60 6.58 12.00 10.07
N TRP A 61 7.24 11.05 9.42
CA TRP A 61 7.96 9.97 10.08
C TRP A 61 9.40 10.39 10.41
N GLU A 62 9.76 10.39 11.67
CA GLU A 62 11.11 10.79 12.12
C GLU A 62 12.20 9.79 11.68
N LYS A 63 11.85 8.52 11.49
CA LYS A 63 12.81 7.43 11.21
C LYS A 63 12.78 6.91 9.77
N ALA A 64 11.94 7.45 8.91
CA ALA A 64 11.91 7.03 7.50
C ALA A 64 13.06 7.67 6.71
N SER A 65 13.71 6.87 5.87
CA SER A 65 14.75 7.38 4.98
C SER A 65 14.17 8.22 3.84
N GLY A 66 15.02 9.01 3.18
CA GLY A 66 14.63 9.72 1.97
C GLY A 66 14.13 8.79 0.86
N ILE A 67 14.60 7.53 0.81
CA ILE A 67 14.19 6.53 -0.20
C ILE A 67 12.75 6.07 0.05
N VAL A 68 12.37 5.82 1.30
CA VAL A 68 10.99 5.48 1.66
C VAL A 68 10.05 6.62 1.28
N TYR A 69 10.41 7.87 1.58
CA TYR A 69 9.61 9.02 1.16
C TYR A 69 9.51 9.15 -0.36
N ASP A 70 10.59 8.93 -1.12
CA ASP A 70 10.56 8.98 -2.59
C ASP A 70 9.66 7.87 -3.16
N MET A 71 9.67 6.69 -2.53
CA MET A 71 8.77 5.59 -2.88
C MET A 71 7.31 5.97 -2.61
N LEU A 72 6.99 6.52 -1.42
CA LEU A 72 5.64 6.96 -1.07
C LEU A 72 5.15 8.05 -2.03
N VAL A 73 5.98 9.05 -2.33
CA VAL A 73 5.65 10.07 -3.32
C VAL A 73 5.37 9.43 -4.68
N GLY A 74 6.22 8.50 -5.12
CA GLY A 74 6.03 7.80 -6.40
C GLY A 74 4.73 7.01 -6.45
N HIS A 75 4.36 6.35 -5.36
CA HIS A 75 3.12 5.60 -5.22
C HIS A 75 1.90 6.53 -5.33
N GLU A 76 1.84 7.57 -4.50
CA GLU A 76 0.70 8.49 -4.47
C GLU A 76 0.56 9.31 -5.77
N VAL A 77 1.67 9.67 -6.40
CA VAL A 77 1.65 10.27 -7.75
C VAL A 77 1.11 9.28 -8.79
N GLY A 78 1.33 7.98 -8.60
CA GLY A 78 0.68 6.95 -9.40
C GLY A 78 -0.84 7.05 -9.37
N HIS A 79 -1.43 7.22 -8.18
CA HIS A 79 -2.87 7.50 -8.03
C HIS A 79 -3.26 8.81 -8.70
N ALA A 80 -2.47 9.88 -8.51
CA ALA A 80 -2.74 11.17 -9.13
C ALA A 80 -2.81 11.10 -10.67
N LEU A 81 -1.98 10.28 -11.29
CA LEU A 81 -1.89 10.15 -12.74
C LEU A 81 -2.89 9.17 -13.35
N TYR A 82 -3.27 8.13 -12.62
CA TYR A 82 -3.91 6.96 -13.22
C TYR A 82 -5.22 6.55 -12.58
N THR A 83 -5.51 6.96 -11.33
CA THR A 83 -6.76 6.61 -10.65
C THR A 83 -7.81 7.69 -10.93
N PRO A 84 -8.92 7.37 -11.62
CA PRO A 84 -9.98 8.34 -11.87
C PRO A 84 -10.79 8.61 -10.61
N ASP A 85 -11.46 9.77 -10.59
CA ASP A 85 -12.43 10.14 -9.54
C ASP A 85 -13.79 9.50 -9.82
N GLU A 86 -13.84 8.16 -9.79
CA GLU A 86 -15.02 7.35 -10.01
C GLU A 86 -15.35 6.53 -8.77
N TRP A 87 -16.62 6.58 -8.31
CA TRP A 87 -17.01 6.02 -7.03
C TRP A 87 -18.18 5.03 -7.07
N ASP A 88 -18.78 4.81 -8.23
CA ASP A 88 -19.95 3.96 -8.46
C ASP A 88 -19.71 2.45 -8.22
N TRP A 89 -18.46 2.03 -8.15
CA TRP A 89 -18.04 0.65 -7.87
C TRP A 89 -18.09 0.27 -6.38
N ARG A 90 -18.13 1.25 -5.47
CA ARG A 90 -18.01 1.04 -4.00
C ARG A 90 -19.10 0.18 -3.39
N ASP A 91 -20.29 0.18 -3.95
CA ASP A 91 -21.39 -0.66 -3.49
C ASP A 91 -21.19 -2.14 -3.84
N ARG A 92 -20.28 -2.45 -4.79
CA ARG A 92 -20.01 -3.80 -5.29
C ARG A 92 -18.71 -4.40 -4.75
N ILE A 93 -17.70 -3.59 -4.58
CA ILE A 93 -16.33 -4.02 -4.24
C ILE A 93 -15.89 -3.27 -2.97
N PRO A 94 -15.57 -3.96 -1.86
CA PRO A 94 -14.99 -3.30 -0.69
C PRO A 94 -13.67 -2.61 -1.05
N GLN A 95 -13.48 -1.40 -0.56
CA GLN A 95 -12.35 -0.52 -0.92
C GLN A 95 -10.99 -1.21 -0.76
N GLN A 96 -10.80 -2.03 0.25
CA GLN A 96 -9.54 -2.75 0.49
C GLN A 96 -9.12 -3.63 -0.68
N PHE A 97 -10.06 -4.32 -1.36
CA PHE A 97 -9.74 -5.15 -2.52
C PHE A 97 -9.39 -4.29 -3.74
N MET A 98 -10.12 -3.19 -3.93
CA MET A 98 -9.81 -2.24 -5.00
C MET A 98 -8.44 -1.62 -4.81
N ASN A 99 -8.10 -1.20 -3.59
CA ASN A 99 -6.79 -0.61 -3.29
C ASN A 99 -5.65 -1.58 -3.64
N VAL A 100 -5.74 -2.86 -3.23
CA VAL A 100 -4.69 -3.85 -3.55
C VAL A 100 -4.45 -3.95 -5.06
N VAL A 101 -5.50 -4.07 -5.85
CA VAL A 101 -5.38 -4.24 -7.31
C VAL A 101 -4.93 -2.94 -8.00
N GLU A 102 -5.47 -1.82 -7.56
CA GLU A 102 -5.11 -0.51 -8.12
C GLU A 102 -3.64 -0.16 -7.81
N ASP A 103 -3.16 -0.45 -6.61
CA ASP A 103 -1.75 -0.28 -6.24
C ASP A 103 -0.83 -1.04 -7.20
N VAL A 104 -1.14 -2.31 -7.50
CA VAL A 104 -0.37 -3.11 -8.46
C VAL A 104 -0.34 -2.45 -9.83
N ARG A 105 -1.50 -1.99 -10.30
CA ARG A 105 -1.64 -1.35 -11.62
C ARG A 105 -0.86 -0.04 -11.71
N ILE A 106 -1.10 0.88 -10.77
CA ILE A 106 -0.46 2.21 -10.80
C ILE A 106 1.06 2.11 -10.66
N GLU A 107 1.56 1.24 -9.77
CA GLU A 107 3.00 1.06 -9.62
C GLU A 107 3.66 0.48 -10.88
N LYS A 108 2.99 -0.47 -11.56
CA LYS A 108 3.44 -0.97 -12.85
C LYS A 108 3.54 0.15 -13.88
N LEU A 109 2.51 1.00 -13.98
CA LEU A 109 2.47 2.13 -14.89
C LEU A 109 3.55 3.17 -14.56
N MET A 110 3.76 3.47 -13.27
CA MET A 110 4.83 4.35 -12.81
C MET A 110 6.21 3.81 -13.17
N LYS A 111 6.47 2.53 -12.93
CA LYS A 111 7.75 1.87 -13.27
C LYS A 111 8.03 1.89 -14.79
N ARG A 112 6.99 1.86 -15.63
CA ARG A 112 7.12 2.01 -17.09
C ARG A 112 7.37 3.46 -17.51
N LYS A 113 6.66 4.40 -16.91
CA LYS A 113 6.79 5.83 -17.24
C LYS A 113 8.13 6.40 -16.77
N TYR A 114 8.60 6.01 -15.58
CA TYR A 114 9.80 6.53 -14.95
C TYR A 114 10.77 5.39 -14.64
N LEU A 115 11.65 5.05 -15.56
CA LEU A 115 12.56 3.88 -15.43
C LEU A 115 13.39 3.85 -14.15
N GLY A 116 13.77 5.03 -13.61
CA GLY A 116 14.52 5.11 -12.35
C GLY A 116 13.72 4.76 -11.10
N ILE A 117 12.39 4.90 -11.15
CA ILE A 117 11.52 4.74 -9.97
C ILE A 117 11.44 3.27 -9.51
N ALA A 118 11.63 2.30 -10.41
CA ALA A 118 11.63 0.88 -10.08
C ALA A 118 12.66 0.55 -8.98
N LYS A 119 13.85 1.18 -9.05
CA LYS A 119 14.90 1.02 -8.03
C LYS A 119 14.51 1.68 -6.71
N THR A 120 13.78 2.79 -6.75
CA THR A 120 13.26 3.48 -5.57
C THR A 120 12.20 2.63 -4.87
N PHE A 121 11.25 2.07 -5.62
CA PHE A 121 10.25 1.12 -5.09
C PHE A 121 10.92 -0.09 -4.44
N PHE A 122 11.85 -0.75 -5.14
CA PHE A 122 12.55 -1.91 -4.61
C PHE A 122 13.27 -1.60 -3.29
N ARG A 123 14.03 -0.51 -3.23
CA ARG A 123 14.77 -0.12 -2.02
C ARG A 123 13.87 0.35 -0.88
N GLY A 124 12.80 1.09 -1.21
CA GLY A 124 11.85 1.59 -0.22
C GLY A 124 11.07 0.44 0.42
N TYR A 125 10.58 -0.51 -0.36
CA TYR A 125 9.91 -1.70 0.15
C TYR A 125 10.85 -2.62 0.93
N ASN A 126 12.12 -2.75 0.52
CA ASN A 126 13.11 -3.48 1.30
C ASN A 126 13.30 -2.86 2.70
N GLU A 127 13.45 -1.53 2.76
CA GLU A 127 13.60 -0.83 4.05
C GLU A 127 12.36 -0.99 4.95
N LEU A 128 11.16 -0.94 4.36
CA LEU A 128 9.92 -1.18 5.11
C LEU A 128 9.84 -2.62 5.61
N HIS A 129 10.23 -3.60 4.80
CA HIS A 129 10.29 -5.00 5.20
C HIS A 129 11.31 -5.23 6.33
N GLU A 130 12.53 -4.70 6.23
CA GLU A 130 13.54 -4.80 7.27
C GLU A 130 13.11 -4.19 8.61
N LYS A 131 12.18 -3.22 8.59
CA LYS A 131 11.60 -2.58 9.77
C LYS A 131 10.29 -3.21 10.25
N ASP A 132 9.92 -4.35 9.66
CA ASP A 132 8.66 -5.06 9.92
C ASP A 132 7.40 -4.16 9.81
N PHE A 133 7.40 -3.25 8.84
CA PHE A 133 6.24 -2.39 8.58
C PHE A 133 4.99 -3.18 8.20
N PHE A 134 5.15 -4.36 7.62
CA PHE A 134 4.05 -5.25 7.22
C PHE A 134 3.61 -6.18 8.34
N GLU A 135 4.25 -6.14 9.52
CA GLU A 135 3.92 -6.94 10.71
C GLU A 135 3.85 -8.46 10.42
N ILE A 136 4.82 -8.97 9.64
CA ILE A 136 4.84 -10.37 9.19
C ILE A 136 5.95 -11.24 9.78
N ASN A 137 6.85 -10.67 10.61
CA ASN A 137 8.02 -11.39 11.10
C ASN A 137 7.68 -12.62 11.95
N ASP A 138 6.60 -12.55 12.72
CA ASP A 138 6.14 -13.63 13.60
C ASP A 138 4.88 -14.35 13.06
N GLU A 139 4.49 -14.06 11.81
CA GLU A 139 3.26 -14.57 11.20
C GLU A 139 3.54 -15.58 10.08
N ASP A 140 2.67 -16.59 9.95
CA ASP A 140 2.63 -17.43 8.75
C ASP A 140 1.78 -16.75 7.67
N TYR A 141 2.38 -15.78 6.98
CA TYR A 141 1.72 -14.97 5.97
C TYR A 141 1.17 -15.79 4.79
N ASN A 142 1.61 -17.05 4.60
CA ASN A 142 1.03 -17.94 3.59
C ASN A 142 -0.37 -18.43 3.98
N ASN A 143 -0.77 -18.28 5.25
CA ASN A 143 -2.14 -18.52 5.72
C ASN A 143 -3.04 -17.28 5.67
N PHE A 144 -2.52 -16.12 5.27
CA PHE A 144 -3.35 -14.94 5.08
C PHE A 144 -4.33 -15.13 3.91
N ASN A 145 -5.40 -14.35 3.88
CA ASN A 145 -6.31 -14.36 2.74
C ASN A 145 -5.59 -13.97 1.44
N LEU A 146 -6.18 -14.30 0.29
CA LEU A 146 -5.52 -14.08 -0.99
C LEU A 146 -5.22 -12.59 -1.24
N ALA A 147 -6.06 -11.65 -0.80
CA ALA A 147 -5.82 -10.22 -1.03
C ALA A 147 -4.56 -9.73 -0.30
N ASP A 148 -4.36 -10.14 0.96
CA ASP A 148 -3.16 -9.80 1.73
C ASP A 148 -1.91 -10.43 1.12
N ARG A 149 -1.97 -11.71 0.69
CA ARG A 149 -0.87 -12.38 0.02
C ARG A 149 -0.51 -11.73 -1.33
N VAL A 150 -1.50 -11.30 -2.10
CA VAL A 150 -1.29 -10.52 -3.35
C VAL A 150 -0.59 -9.20 -3.05
N ASN A 151 -1.04 -8.48 -2.04
CA ASN A 151 -0.42 -7.22 -1.63
C ASN A 151 1.05 -7.41 -1.24
N LEU A 152 1.34 -8.41 -0.40
CA LEU A 152 2.71 -8.76 -0.02
C LEU A 152 3.57 -9.16 -1.22
N TYR A 153 3.04 -10.01 -2.11
CA TYR A 153 3.73 -10.49 -3.30
C TYR A 153 4.19 -9.36 -4.22
N TYR A 154 3.30 -8.42 -4.55
CA TYR A 154 3.66 -7.32 -5.45
C TYR A 154 4.54 -6.24 -4.81
N LYS A 155 4.47 -6.06 -3.50
CA LYS A 155 5.29 -5.07 -2.76
C LYS A 155 6.64 -5.64 -2.33
N ILE A 156 6.65 -6.81 -1.71
CA ILE A 156 7.86 -7.40 -1.09
C ILE A 156 8.17 -8.84 -1.50
N GLY A 157 7.51 -9.39 -2.51
CA GLY A 157 7.75 -10.76 -3.00
C GLY A 157 9.17 -11.01 -3.53
N SER A 158 10.00 -9.96 -3.69
CA SER A 158 11.43 -10.12 -3.95
C SER A 158 12.24 -10.50 -2.71
N PHE A 159 11.66 -10.41 -1.52
CA PHE A 159 12.32 -10.62 -0.21
C PHE A 159 11.70 -11.76 0.58
N ILE A 160 10.47 -12.18 0.25
CA ILE A 160 9.72 -13.25 0.91
C ILE A 160 9.14 -14.22 -0.11
N ASP A 161 8.91 -15.46 0.31
CA ASP A 161 8.30 -16.49 -0.55
C ASP A 161 6.80 -16.61 -0.29
N VAL A 162 6.00 -15.97 -1.15
CA VAL A 162 4.54 -16.03 -1.08
C VAL A 162 4.04 -17.14 -2.00
N SER A 163 3.37 -18.13 -1.42
CA SER A 163 2.83 -19.28 -2.15
C SER A 163 1.40 -19.03 -2.63
N PHE A 164 1.08 -19.58 -3.81
CA PHE A 164 -0.26 -19.55 -4.40
C PHE A 164 -0.61 -20.92 -4.99
N SER A 165 -1.84 -21.36 -4.81
CA SER A 165 -2.41 -22.48 -5.55
C SER A 165 -2.57 -22.15 -7.03
N ASP A 166 -2.79 -23.14 -7.89
CA ASP A 166 -2.91 -22.88 -9.34
C ASP A 166 -4.11 -21.99 -9.67
N ALA A 167 -5.24 -22.14 -8.97
CA ALA A 167 -6.39 -21.26 -9.12
C ALA A 167 -6.09 -19.81 -8.67
N GLU A 168 -5.31 -19.64 -7.62
CA GLU A 168 -4.90 -18.32 -7.13
C GLU A 168 -3.91 -17.65 -8.07
N LYS A 169 -2.99 -18.41 -8.68
CA LYS A 169 -2.06 -17.90 -9.69
C LYS A 169 -2.79 -17.24 -10.88
N GLU A 170 -3.92 -17.81 -11.30
CA GLU A 170 -4.73 -17.20 -12.37
C GLU A 170 -5.24 -15.80 -11.98
N ILE A 171 -5.63 -15.63 -10.70
CA ILE A 171 -6.08 -14.32 -10.18
C ILE A 171 -4.90 -13.36 -10.04
N VAL A 172 -3.77 -13.83 -9.51
CA VAL A 172 -2.53 -13.03 -9.41
C VAL A 172 -2.08 -12.55 -10.79
N ASP A 173 -2.10 -13.43 -11.79
CA ASP A 173 -1.77 -13.10 -13.18
C ASP A 173 -2.75 -12.10 -13.80
N LEU A 174 -4.04 -12.25 -13.52
CA LEU A 174 -5.07 -11.29 -13.95
C LEU A 174 -4.76 -9.90 -13.40
N ILE A 175 -4.48 -9.79 -12.10
CA ILE A 175 -4.12 -8.54 -11.44
C ILE A 175 -2.87 -7.92 -12.07
N GLY A 176 -1.82 -8.71 -12.28
CA GLY A 176 -0.57 -8.27 -12.90
C GLY A 176 -0.74 -7.72 -14.33
N LYS A 177 -1.77 -8.17 -15.04
CA LYS A 177 -2.07 -7.74 -16.43
C LYS A 177 -2.94 -6.49 -16.53
N CYS A 178 -3.51 -5.98 -15.44
CA CYS A 178 -4.36 -4.78 -15.46
C CYS A 178 -3.62 -3.57 -16.05
N GLU A 179 -4.18 -2.97 -17.10
CA GLU A 179 -3.65 -1.77 -17.75
C GLU A 179 -4.56 -0.56 -17.54
N THR A 180 -5.86 -0.77 -17.59
CA THR A 180 -6.88 0.26 -17.39
C THR A 180 -7.49 0.17 -16.00
N PHE A 181 -8.18 1.23 -15.57
CA PHE A 181 -8.94 1.21 -14.32
C PHE A 181 -10.09 0.19 -14.37
N ASP A 182 -10.73 0.04 -15.53
CA ASP A 182 -11.75 -1.00 -15.74
C ASP A 182 -11.21 -2.42 -15.58
N ASP A 183 -9.96 -2.68 -15.99
CA ASP A 183 -9.31 -3.97 -15.73
C ASP A 183 -9.12 -4.19 -14.23
N ALA A 184 -8.70 -3.14 -13.52
CA ALA A 184 -8.53 -3.19 -12.06
C ALA A 184 -9.87 -3.44 -11.35
N LEU A 185 -10.96 -2.81 -11.77
CA LEU A 185 -12.31 -3.06 -11.23
C LEU A 185 -12.71 -4.52 -11.40
N LYS A 186 -12.55 -5.09 -12.60
CA LYS A 186 -12.88 -6.50 -12.86
C LYS A 186 -12.03 -7.46 -12.05
N ALA A 187 -10.73 -7.20 -11.97
CA ALA A 187 -9.81 -8.03 -11.19
C ALA A 187 -10.08 -7.94 -9.68
N ALA A 188 -10.40 -6.75 -9.17
CA ALA A 188 -10.77 -6.54 -7.77
C ALA A 188 -12.08 -7.26 -7.40
N GLU A 189 -13.07 -7.27 -8.31
CA GLU A 189 -14.30 -8.02 -8.12
C GLU A 189 -14.03 -9.53 -8.06
N VAL A 190 -13.19 -10.07 -8.96
CA VAL A 190 -12.78 -11.48 -8.96
C VAL A 190 -12.06 -11.83 -7.65
N LEU A 191 -11.10 -11.01 -7.22
CA LEU A 191 -10.36 -11.18 -5.97
C LEU A 191 -11.30 -11.17 -4.76
N TYR A 192 -12.22 -10.22 -4.69
CA TYR A 192 -13.21 -10.12 -3.62
C TYR A 192 -14.11 -11.36 -3.56
N GLN A 193 -14.68 -11.79 -4.70
CA GLN A 193 -15.56 -12.95 -4.76
C GLN A 193 -14.83 -14.24 -4.36
N TYR A 194 -13.56 -14.37 -4.71
CA TYR A 194 -12.73 -15.51 -4.29
C TYR A 194 -12.54 -15.53 -2.76
N CYS A 195 -12.07 -14.42 -2.17
CA CYS A 195 -11.87 -14.32 -0.73
C CYS A 195 -13.17 -14.52 0.06
N LYS A 196 -14.28 -13.96 -0.42
CA LYS A 196 -15.61 -14.15 0.20
C LYS A 196 -16.03 -15.62 0.23
N LYS A 197 -15.84 -16.34 -0.88
CA LYS A 197 -16.17 -17.78 -0.92
C LYS A 197 -15.29 -18.60 0.02
N GLN A 198 -14.01 -18.28 0.12
CA GLN A 198 -13.11 -18.95 1.08
C GLN A 198 -13.59 -18.73 2.51
N GLN A 199 -13.87 -17.49 2.90
CA GLN A 199 -14.37 -17.17 4.23
C GLN A 199 -15.67 -17.91 4.56
N GLU A 200 -16.64 -17.94 3.64
CA GLU A 200 -17.90 -18.66 3.81
C GLU A 200 -17.70 -20.18 3.98
N GLN A 201 -16.68 -20.75 3.33
CA GLN A 201 -16.34 -22.18 3.48
C GLN A 201 -15.70 -22.46 4.84
N GLU A 202 -14.77 -21.61 5.29
CA GLU A 202 -14.13 -21.74 6.61
C GLU A 202 -15.13 -21.59 7.75
N GLU A 203 -16.07 -20.65 7.65
CA GLU A 203 -17.15 -20.47 8.62
C GLU A 203 -18.05 -21.72 8.71
N LYS A 204 -18.41 -22.32 7.57
CA LYS A 204 -19.21 -23.57 7.54
C LYS A 204 -18.47 -24.72 8.21
N ILE A 205 -17.19 -24.92 7.89
CA ILE A 205 -16.37 -25.97 8.50
C ILE A 205 -16.24 -25.75 10.02
N SER A 206 -16.06 -24.52 10.44
CA SER A 206 -15.97 -24.14 11.86
C SER A 206 -17.27 -24.46 12.61
N LEU A 207 -18.43 -24.17 12.01
CA LEU A 207 -19.73 -24.45 12.59
C LEU A 207 -20.01 -25.99 12.68
N GLU A 208 -19.62 -26.75 11.66
CA GLU A 208 -19.77 -28.21 11.63
C GLU A 208 -18.91 -28.91 12.68
N ASN A 209 -17.72 -28.35 12.98
CA ASN A 209 -16.77 -28.89 13.95
C ASN A 209 -17.08 -28.47 15.40
N GLN A 210 -18.07 -27.62 15.67
CA GLN A 210 -18.48 -27.29 17.03
C GLN A 210 -19.10 -28.53 17.70
N PRO A 211 -18.69 -28.91 18.93
CA PRO A 211 -19.27 -30.04 19.63
C PRO A 211 -20.77 -29.77 19.87
N LYS A 212 -21.64 -30.63 19.31
CA LYS A 212 -23.07 -30.56 19.57
C LYS A 212 -23.28 -30.76 21.07
N VAL A 213 -23.57 -29.69 21.80
CA VAL A 213 -23.97 -29.74 23.21
C VAL A 213 -25.29 -30.50 23.25
N ARG A 214 -25.22 -31.79 23.60
CA ARG A 214 -26.39 -32.65 23.82
C ARG A 214 -27.05 -32.12 25.08
N MET A 215 -28.10 -31.31 24.95
CA MET A 215 -28.99 -31.01 26.07
C MET A 215 -29.59 -32.33 26.52
N MET A 216 -29.06 -32.87 27.64
CA MET A 216 -29.78 -33.89 28.41
C MET A 216 -30.89 -33.14 29.17
N LEU A 217 -32.09 -33.20 28.63
CA LEU A 217 -33.28 -32.87 29.39
C LEU A 217 -33.50 -34.02 30.39
N ASN A 218 -33.27 -33.73 31.68
CA ASN A 218 -33.78 -34.51 32.79
C ASN A 218 -35.19 -34.07 33.13
#